data_7a2021b09bbbb1086879d274a5d7427d
#
_entry.id   7a2021b09bbbb1086879d274a5d7427d
#
_cell.length_a   1.000
_cell.length_b   1.000
_cell.length_c   1.000
_cell.angle_alpha   90.00
_cell.angle_beta   90.00
_cell.angle_gamma   90.00
#
_symmetry.space_group_name_H-M   'P 1'
#
loop_
_entity.id
_entity.type
_entity.pdbx_description
1 polymer ?
#
loop_
_entity_poly.entity_id
_entity_poly.type
_entity_poly.pdbx_seq_one_letter_code
_entity_poly.pdbx_strand_id
1 'polypeptide(L)'
;MRAIDCQTFGGTFALAVKDAGFDLIAKREAAAGFGLPMYVGNLDLLQTTDIQADEPDNWQAETADLVFGNPACSGFSGLSTCVNKRDENGERVGYRGIDSPANQGMWNLIDYAAACEPAIVVFESVTGAYTSGRELMRNLREHLEFHTGRRYTLHHVLHNNLTLGGYAERNRYFFVASTVPFGIEQPEIAELLTLRDAIGDLEEQPIGSVDGHHVAPTPRAVRLAELAAKAEWLPDEPAGEAWLRAQAAGVTLDTWNNEKPGVDSRTSMYAARRWNYDKPARVLRQYASSENVHPVLPRCFTYREAARIMGLPDRWTIQPAVDAGVNGQAWFGKGIPYKSGRWIADWAAASLNGQPGSNQGDQIGDREYVIDVRKQPTWLEQRLPL
;
A
#
# COMPACT_ATOMS: atom_id res chain seq x y z
N MET A 1 0.68 13.38 -21.42
CA MET A 1 -0.59 12.80 -20.94
C MET A 1 -0.91 13.41 -19.59
N ARG A 2 -2.16 13.82 -19.37
CA ARG A 2 -2.62 14.48 -18.14
C ARG A 2 -3.20 13.45 -17.17
N ALA A 3 -2.80 13.50 -15.92
CA ALA A 3 -3.33 12.60 -14.88
C ALA A 3 -3.79 13.36 -13.63
N ILE A 4 -4.83 12.85 -13.00
CA ILE A 4 -5.35 13.36 -11.73
C ILE A 4 -5.20 12.28 -10.66
N ASP A 5 -4.58 12.68 -9.56
CA ASP A 5 -4.41 11.88 -8.37
C ASP A 5 -5.61 12.04 -7.44
N CYS A 6 -6.28 10.94 -7.12
CA CYS A 6 -7.44 10.92 -6.26
C CYS A 6 -7.23 9.95 -5.07
N GLN A 7 -7.12 10.48 -3.86
CA GLN A 7 -7.02 9.71 -2.61
C GLN A 7 -5.83 8.74 -2.52
N THR A 8 -4.60 9.16 -2.90
CA THR A 8 -3.42 8.28 -2.87
C THR A 8 -2.62 8.32 -1.58
N PHE A 9 -3.18 8.79 -0.48
CA PHE A 9 -2.50 8.94 0.81
C PHE A 9 -1.20 9.74 0.69
N GLY A 10 -0.06 9.11 0.96
CA GLY A 10 1.25 9.76 0.94
C GLY A 10 1.86 10.04 -0.43
N GLY A 11 1.17 9.72 -1.53
CA GLY A 11 1.63 10.08 -2.88
C GLY A 11 2.60 9.09 -3.55
N THR A 12 2.84 7.90 -3.00
CA THR A 12 3.71 6.89 -3.63
C THR A 12 3.22 6.52 -5.04
N PHE A 13 1.91 6.39 -5.21
CA PHE A 13 1.33 6.12 -6.52
C PHE A 13 1.47 7.33 -7.46
N ALA A 14 1.33 8.55 -6.94
CA ALA A 14 1.55 9.77 -7.72
C ALA A 14 2.96 9.84 -8.29
N LEU A 15 3.99 9.54 -7.46
CA LEU A 15 5.37 9.46 -7.95
C LEU A 15 5.53 8.43 -9.06
N ALA A 16 4.93 7.26 -8.91
CA ALA A 16 4.99 6.19 -9.90
C ALA A 16 4.33 6.60 -11.24
N VAL A 17 3.18 7.28 -11.19
CA VAL A 17 2.47 7.81 -12.35
C VAL A 17 3.27 8.95 -13.00
N LYS A 18 3.85 9.87 -12.21
CA LYS A 18 4.74 10.93 -12.69
C LYS A 18 5.93 10.36 -13.43
N ASP A 19 6.60 9.37 -12.85
CA ASP A 19 7.77 8.72 -13.45
C ASP A 19 7.40 7.89 -14.70
N ALA A 20 6.12 7.49 -14.88
CA ALA A 20 5.61 6.88 -16.12
C ALA A 20 5.34 7.91 -17.25
N GLY A 21 5.62 9.19 -17.02
CA GLY A 21 5.54 10.24 -18.02
C GLY A 21 4.21 10.99 -18.06
N PHE A 22 3.41 10.89 -17.00
CA PHE A 22 2.19 11.71 -16.90
C PHE A 22 2.48 13.07 -16.24
N ASP A 23 1.75 14.09 -16.70
CA ASP A 23 1.63 15.36 -16.00
C ASP A 23 0.54 15.25 -14.93
N LEU A 24 0.93 15.39 -13.66
CA LEU A 24 0.00 15.42 -12.54
C LEU A 24 -0.63 16.81 -12.45
N ILE A 25 -1.79 16.99 -13.05
CA ILE A 25 -2.45 18.29 -13.12
C ILE A 25 -3.19 18.66 -11.85
N ALA A 26 -3.68 17.66 -11.11
CA ALA A 26 -4.43 17.88 -9.88
C ALA A 26 -4.25 16.76 -8.87
N LYS A 27 -4.42 17.10 -7.56
CA LYS A 27 -4.56 16.19 -6.43
C LYS A 27 -5.90 16.44 -5.75
N ARG A 28 -6.66 15.37 -5.51
CA ARG A 28 -7.94 15.39 -4.78
C ARG A 28 -7.84 14.45 -3.57
N GLU A 29 -8.11 14.97 -2.39
CA GLU A 29 -8.01 14.20 -1.14
C GLU A 29 -9.19 14.51 -0.22
N ALA A 30 -9.94 13.51 0.18
CA ALA A 30 -11.11 13.65 1.06
C ALA A 30 -10.74 13.85 2.54
N ALA A 31 -9.49 13.58 2.92
CA ALA A 31 -9.02 13.67 4.30
C ALA A 31 -7.76 14.51 4.40
N ALA A 32 -7.92 15.80 4.54
CA ALA A 32 -6.86 16.80 4.53
C ALA A 32 -5.65 16.50 5.45
N GLY A 33 -5.86 15.81 6.57
CA GLY A 33 -4.79 15.47 7.51
C GLY A 33 -4.02 14.19 7.20
N PHE A 34 -4.49 13.38 6.24
CA PHE A 34 -3.98 12.02 6.08
C PHE A 34 -3.11 11.87 4.83
N GLY A 35 -1.78 11.86 5.01
CA GLY A 35 -0.80 11.68 3.93
C GLY A 35 -0.49 12.95 3.14
N LEU A 36 -1.32 13.98 3.20
CA LEU A 36 -1.12 15.23 2.49
C LEU A 36 0.21 15.94 2.81
N PRO A 37 0.69 15.98 4.07
CA PRO A 37 2.00 16.58 4.38
C PRO A 37 3.16 15.90 3.62
N MET A 38 3.12 14.58 3.45
CA MET A 38 4.14 13.86 2.66
C MET A 38 4.03 14.20 1.17
N TYR A 39 2.82 14.28 0.65
CA TYR A 39 2.57 14.69 -0.74
C TYR A 39 3.10 16.10 -1.00
N VAL A 40 2.71 17.06 -0.16
CA VAL A 40 3.12 18.47 -0.24
C VAL A 40 4.64 18.62 -0.07
N GLY A 41 5.25 17.85 0.82
CA GLY A 41 6.71 17.85 1.00
C GLY A 41 7.50 17.34 -0.23
N ASN A 42 6.81 16.79 -1.23
CA ASN A 42 7.42 16.27 -2.46
C ASN A 42 6.90 16.95 -3.73
N LEU A 43 6.34 18.15 -3.63
CA LEU A 43 5.80 18.87 -4.79
C LEU A 43 6.85 19.18 -5.86
N ASP A 44 8.11 19.37 -5.47
CA ASP A 44 9.21 19.57 -6.43
C ASP A 44 9.38 18.36 -7.38
N LEU A 45 9.12 17.15 -6.87
CA LEU A 45 9.14 15.92 -7.65
C LEU A 45 7.84 15.71 -8.44
N LEU A 46 6.71 15.94 -7.78
CA LEU A 46 5.37 15.66 -8.35
C LEU A 46 4.93 16.74 -9.32
N GLN A 47 5.32 18.00 -9.08
CA GLN A 47 4.97 19.18 -9.91
C GLN A 47 3.46 19.42 -10.03
N THR A 48 2.68 18.95 -9.05
CA THR A 48 1.23 19.17 -9.01
C THR A 48 0.94 20.57 -8.48
N THR A 49 0.15 21.36 -9.19
CA THR A 49 -0.15 22.75 -8.84
C THR A 49 -1.53 22.95 -8.23
N ASP A 50 -2.49 22.10 -8.57
CA ASP A 50 -3.86 22.16 -8.04
C ASP A 50 -4.08 21.04 -7.02
N ILE A 51 -4.19 21.43 -5.74
CA ILE A 51 -4.41 20.50 -4.64
C ILE A 51 -5.68 20.92 -3.90
N GLN A 52 -6.67 20.02 -3.88
CA GLN A 52 -7.88 20.20 -3.09
C GLN A 52 -8.00 19.08 -2.06
N ALA A 53 -7.97 19.47 -0.79
CA ALA A 53 -8.15 18.60 0.36
C ALA A 53 -9.44 18.99 1.09
N ASP A 54 -10.57 18.62 0.52
CA ASP A 54 -11.90 19.09 0.85
C ASP A 54 -12.92 17.95 0.67
N GLU A 55 -14.19 18.21 1.03
CA GLU A 55 -15.28 17.26 0.77
C GLU A 55 -15.38 16.97 -0.74
N PRO A 56 -15.61 15.72 -1.12
CA PRO A 56 -15.60 15.29 -2.53
C PRO A 56 -16.55 16.09 -3.43
N ASP A 57 -17.68 16.54 -2.90
CA ASP A 57 -18.68 17.34 -3.63
C ASP A 57 -18.15 18.72 -4.06
N ASN A 58 -17.08 19.19 -3.43
CA ASN A 58 -16.45 20.48 -3.74
C ASN A 58 -15.32 20.33 -4.78
N TRP A 59 -14.92 19.13 -5.14
CA TRP A 59 -13.80 18.92 -6.06
C TRP A 59 -14.11 19.43 -7.45
N GLN A 60 -13.23 20.30 -7.96
CA GLN A 60 -13.35 20.82 -9.31
C GLN A 60 -12.81 19.80 -10.30
N ALA A 61 -13.61 19.46 -11.28
CA ALA A 61 -13.24 18.55 -12.34
C ALA A 61 -12.44 19.24 -13.44
N GLU A 62 -11.43 18.54 -13.95
CA GLU A 62 -10.69 18.90 -15.15
C GLU A 62 -10.61 17.68 -16.07
N THR A 63 -10.57 17.89 -17.38
CA THR A 63 -10.35 16.78 -18.32
C THR A 63 -8.96 16.19 -18.14
N ALA A 64 -8.87 14.87 -18.08
CA ALA A 64 -7.61 14.14 -17.94
C ALA A 64 -7.63 12.86 -18.79
N ASP A 65 -6.45 12.34 -19.12
CA ASP A 65 -6.33 11.05 -19.80
C ASP A 65 -6.46 9.90 -18.80
N LEU A 66 -5.97 10.11 -17.58
CA LEU A 66 -5.96 9.14 -16.48
C LEU A 66 -6.47 9.77 -15.17
N VAL A 67 -7.44 9.12 -14.52
CA VAL A 67 -7.76 9.34 -13.10
C VAL A 67 -7.32 8.11 -12.34
N PHE A 68 -6.53 8.30 -11.28
CA PHE A 68 -6.01 7.17 -10.50
C PHE A 68 -6.10 7.42 -9.00
N GLY A 69 -6.11 6.33 -8.22
CA GLY A 69 -6.24 6.47 -6.78
C GLY A 69 -5.94 5.21 -5.96
N ASN A 70 -6.00 5.40 -4.65
CA ASN A 70 -5.93 4.34 -3.65
C ASN A 70 -6.98 4.58 -2.56
N PRO A 71 -8.27 4.48 -2.90
CA PRO A 71 -9.36 4.74 -1.96
C PRO A 71 -9.36 3.74 -0.81
N ALA A 72 -10.03 4.08 0.29
CA ALA A 72 -10.13 3.20 1.44
C ALA A 72 -10.69 1.83 1.06
N CYS A 73 -10.01 0.76 1.49
CA CYS A 73 -10.33 -0.64 1.17
C CYS A 73 -10.81 -1.45 2.37
N SER A 74 -11.13 -0.80 3.49
CA SER A 74 -11.43 -1.48 4.76
C SER A 74 -12.68 -2.34 4.71
N GLY A 75 -13.62 -2.08 3.80
CA GLY A 75 -14.78 -2.93 3.54
C GLY A 75 -14.43 -4.35 3.07
N PHE A 76 -13.28 -4.53 2.43
CA PHE A 76 -12.80 -5.81 1.90
C PHE A 76 -11.54 -6.34 2.57
N SER A 77 -10.92 -5.56 3.47
CA SER A 77 -9.69 -5.97 4.14
C SER A 77 -9.95 -7.00 5.22
N GLY A 78 -9.27 -8.15 5.14
CA GLY A 78 -9.30 -9.18 6.19
C GLY A 78 -8.73 -8.73 7.54
N LEU A 79 -7.96 -7.62 7.56
CA LEU A 79 -7.34 -7.03 8.75
C LEU A 79 -8.13 -5.84 9.30
N SER A 80 -9.28 -5.50 8.70
CA SER A 80 -10.07 -4.35 9.14
C SER A 80 -10.63 -4.55 10.55
N THR A 81 -10.34 -3.61 11.43
CA THR A 81 -10.92 -3.54 12.78
C THR A 81 -12.39 -3.15 12.77
N CYS A 82 -12.92 -2.69 11.64
CA CYS A 82 -14.35 -2.34 11.50
C CYS A 82 -15.28 -3.53 11.76
N VAL A 83 -14.79 -4.77 11.61
CA VAL A 83 -15.54 -6.00 11.84
C VAL A 83 -15.94 -6.22 13.29
N ASN A 84 -15.24 -5.58 14.21
CA ASN A 84 -15.47 -5.75 15.66
C ASN A 84 -16.32 -4.63 16.27
N LYS A 85 -16.79 -3.68 15.49
CA LYS A 85 -17.76 -2.71 16.00
C LYS A 85 -19.09 -3.41 16.26
N ARG A 86 -19.60 -3.22 17.48
CA ARG A 86 -20.93 -3.65 17.87
C ARG A 86 -21.80 -2.39 17.99
N ASP A 87 -23.07 -2.52 17.65
CA ASP A 87 -24.06 -1.48 17.92
C ASP A 87 -24.40 -1.39 19.43
N GLU A 88 -25.31 -0.48 19.75
CA GLU A 88 -25.79 -0.31 21.12
C GLU A 88 -26.48 -1.55 21.71
N ASN A 89 -26.94 -2.48 20.86
CA ASN A 89 -27.56 -3.75 21.24
C ASN A 89 -26.54 -4.90 21.35
N GLY A 90 -25.23 -4.62 21.07
CA GLY A 90 -24.17 -5.60 21.08
C GLY A 90 -24.09 -6.49 19.84
N GLU A 91 -24.91 -6.22 18.82
CA GLU A 91 -24.86 -6.93 17.55
C GLU A 91 -23.67 -6.45 16.70
N ARG A 92 -23.06 -7.37 15.95
CA ARG A 92 -21.98 -7.00 15.03
C ARG A 92 -22.55 -6.17 13.89
N VAL A 93 -22.19 -4.90 13.84
CA VAL A 93 -22.52 -4.05 12.71
C VAL A 93 -21.62 -4.47 11.55
N GLY A 94 -22.19 -5.21 10.59
CA GLY A 94 -21.45 -5.79 9.46
C GLY A 94 -20.99 -4.72 8.48
N TYR A 95 -19.78 -4.15 8.73
CA TYR A 95 -19.13 -3.20 7.82
C TYR A 95 -18.27 -3.90 6.75
N ARG A 96 -18.53 -5.17 6.42
CA ARG A 96 -17.82 -5.90 5.37
C ARG A 96 -18.71 -6.09 4.15
N GLY A 97 -18.07 -6.11 2.98
CA GLY A 97 -18.73 -6.39 1.71
C GLY A 97 -19.07 -5.15 0.91
N ILE A 98 -19.95 -5.34 -0.05
CA ILE A 98 -20.30 -4.32 -1.05
C ILE A 98 -21.04 -3.13 -0.44
N ASP A 99 -21.84 -3.33 0.59
CA ASP A 99 -22.64 -2.29 1.26
C ASP A 99 -21.89 -1.56 2.37
N SER A 100 -20.59 -1.83 2.52
CA SER A 100 -19.78 -1.20 3.56
C SER A 100 -19.67 0.32 3.33
N PRO A 101 -19.98 1.17 4.34
CA PRO A 101 -19.73 2.61 4.25
C PRO A 101 -18.25 2.95 3.99
N ALA A 102 -17.33 2.03 4.30
CA ALA A 102 -15.92 2.18 3.99
C ALA A 102 -15.60 2.17 2.49
N ASN A 103 -16.56 1.78 1.64
CA ASN A 103 -16.42 1.82 0.18
C ASN A 103 -16.73 3.21 -0.40
N GLN A 104 -17.20 4.18 0.42
CA GLN A 104 -17.54 5.52 -0.05
C GLN A 104 -16.39 6.18 -0.80
N GLY A 105 -15.14 5.96 -0.39
CA GLY A 105 -13.98 6.48 -1.11
C GLY A 105 -13.87 5.97 -2.56
N MET A 106 -14.34 4.75 -2.86
CA MET A 106 -14.37 4.24 -4.23
C MET A 106 -15.44 4.95 -5.06
N TRP A 107 -16.63 5.17 -4.48
CA TRP A 107 -17.70 5.94 -5.13
C TRP A 107 -17.26 7.37 -5.41
N ASN A 108 -16.69 8.08 -4.44
CA ASN A 108 -16.19 9.45 -4.59
C ASN A 108 -15.15 9.56 -5.71
N LEU A 109 -14.26 8.56 -5.84
CA LEU A 109 -13.28 8.53 -6.92
C LEU A 109 -13.97 8.37 -8.28
N ILE A 110 -14.97 7.48 -8.39
CA ILE A 110 -15.68 7.23 -9.64
C ILE A 110 -16.59 8.41 -10.03
N ASP A 111 -17.28 9.04 -9.05
CA ASP A 111 -18.06 10.25 -9.28
C ASP A 111 -17.19 11.37 -9.84
N TYR A 112 -16.02 11.57 -9.22
CA TYR A 112 -15.06 12.56 -9.70
C TYR A 112 -14.48 12.19 -11.08
N ALA A 113 -14.14 10.93 -11.30
CA ALA A 113 -13.67 10.46 -12.61
C ALA A 113 -14.73 10.66 -13.69
N ALA A 114 -16.02 10.44 -13.36
CA ALA A 114 -17.11 10.69 -14.31
C ALA A 114 -17.17 12.16 -14.76
N ALA A 115 -16.93 13.10 -13.84
CA ALA A 115 -16.86 14.52 -14.18
C ALA A 115 -15.60 14.91 -14.99
N CYS A 116 -14.52 14.14 -14.88
CA CYS A 116 -13.27 14.35 -15.63
C CYS A 116 -13.23 13.68 -17.01
N GLU A 117 -14.14 12.72 -17.26
CA GLU A 117 -14.25 11.93 -18.51
C GLU A 117 -12.94 11.30 -19.00
N PRO A 118 -12.13 10.64 -18.16
CA PRO A 118 -10.83 10.11 -18.56
C PRO A 118 -10.96 8.95 -19.56
N ALA A 119 -9.90 8.69 -20.30
CA ALA A 119 -9.81 7.48 -21.12
C ALA A 119 -9.59 6.23 -20.26
N ILE A 120 -8.86 6.38 -19.15
CA ILE A 120 -8.57 5.28 -18.21
C ILE A 120 -8.80 5.74 -16.77
N VAL A 121 -9.45 4.89 -15.98
CA VAL A 121 -9.54 5.00 -14.51
C VAL A 121 -8.81 3.83 -13.88
N VAL A 122 -7.91 4.10 -12.92
CA VAL A 122 -7.18 3.07 -12.18
C VAL A 122 -7.26 3.33 -10.69
N PHE A 123 -7.69 2.36 -9.90
CA PHE A 123 -7.46 2.45 -8.45
C PHE A 123 -6.98 1.12 -7.86
N GLU A 124 -6.18 1.23 -6.80
CA GLU A 124 -5.68 0.07 -6.05
C GLU A 124 -6.60 -0.28 -4.90
N SER A 125 -6.69 -1.58 -4.62
CA SER A 125 -7.37 -2.12 -3.45
C SER A 125 -6.74 -3.44 -3.00
N VAL A 126 -7.27 -4.00 -1.91
CA VAL A 126 -6.92 -5.35 -1.48
C VAL A 126 -7.57 -6.39 -2.40
N THR A 127 -6.99 -7.59 -2.47
CA THR A 127 -7.51 -8.70 -3.30
C THR A 127 -8.96 -9.09 -2.95
N GLY A 128 -9.40 -8.80 -1.71
CA GLY A 128 -10.79 -8.98 -1.28
C GLY A 128 -11.80 -8.17 -2.11
N ALA A 129 -11.40 -7.02 -2.66
CA ALA A 129 -12.25 -6.22 -3.54
C ALA A 129 -12.61 -6.99 -4.83
N TYR A 130 -11.71 -7.84 -5.34
CA TYR A 130 -12.02 -8.75 -6.43
C TYR A 130 -12.82 -9.98 -5.98
N THR A 131 -12.37 -10.67 -4.91
CA THR A 131 -12.96 -11.98 -4.55
C THR A 131 -14.36 -11.88 -3.95
N SER A 132 -14.67 -10.85 -3.19
CA SER A 132 -15.96 -10.62 -2.54
C SER A 132 -16.66 -9.31 -2.94
N GLY A 133 -15.97 -8.43 -3.65
CA GLY A 133 -16.48 -7.12 -4.06
C GLY A 133 -16.65 -6.95 -5.58
N ARG A 134 -16.57 -8.03 -6.37
CA ARG A 134 -16.62 -7.93 -7.84
C ARG A 134 -17.92 -7.30 -8.36
N GLU A 135 -19.03 -7.51 -7.69
CA GLU A 135 -20.30 -6.85 -8.01
C GLU A 135 -20.18 -5.34 -7.84
N LEU A 136 -19.62 -4.85 -6.74
CA LEU A 136 -19.36 -3.43 -6.56
C LEU A 136 -18.47 -2.87 -7.69
N MET A 137 -17.44 -3.60 -8.11
CA MET A 137 -16.57 -3.14 -9.20
C MET A 137 -17.34 -2.99 -10.54
N ARG A 138 -18.30 -3.87 -10.81
CA ARG A 138 -19.20 -3.71 -11.96
C ARG A 138 -20.09 -2.48 -11.80
N ASN A 139 -20.71 -2.31 -10.64
CA ASN A 139 -21.58 -1.18 -10.35
C ASN A 139 -20.83 0.16 -10.51
N LEU A 140 -19.58 0.23 -10.06
CA LEU A 140 -18.72 1.40 -10.23
C LEU A 140 -18.43 1.70 -11.72
N ARG A 141 -18.16 0.67 -12.55
CA ARG A 141 -18.00 0.83 -13.98
C ARG A 141 -19.30 1.30 -14.64
N GLU A 142 -20.44 0.70 -14.32
CA GLU A 142 -21.73 1.04 -14.88
C GLU A 142 -22.16 2.47 -14.52
N HIS A 143 -21.86 2.89 -13.30
CA HIS A 143 -22.07 4.26 -12.86
C HIS A 143 -21.20 5.26 -13.65
N LEU A 144 -19.91 4.94 -13.84
CA LEU A 144 -19.01 5.73 -14.68
C LEU A 144 -19.53 5.85 -16.12
N GLU A 145 -20.00 4.74 -16.71
CA GLU A 145 -20.58 4.71 -18.07
C GLU A 145 -21.84 5.55 -18.16
N PHE A 146 -22.72 5.44 -17.17
CA PHE A 146 -23.98 6.19 -17.12
C PHE A 146 -23.75 7.71 -17.13
N HIS A 147 -22.82 8.19 -16.33
CA HIS A 147 -22.58 9.63 -16.20
C HIS A 147 -21.73 10.22 -17.34
N THR A 148 -20.81 9.43 -17.93
CA THR A 148 -19.97 9.90 -19.04
C THR A 148 -20.59 9.67 -20.41
N GLY A 149 -21.59 8.79 -20.54
CA GLY A 149 -22.10 8.32 -21.83
C GLY A 149 -21.08 7.48 -22.64
N ARG A 150 -19.94 7.14 -22.06
CA ARG A 150 -18.84 6.38 -22.70
C ARG A 150 -18.86 4.94 -22.25
N ARG A 151 -18.38 4.00 -23.08
CA ARG A 151 -18.30 2.57 -22.74
C ARG A 151 -16.91 2.23 -22.27
N TYR A 152 -16.82 1.62 -21.07
CA TYR A 152 -15.56 1.19 -20.47
C TYR A 152 -15.46 -0.34 -20.45
N THR A 153 -14.29 -0.86 -20.77
CA THR A 153 -13.92 -2.25 -20.47
C THR A 153 -13.30 -2.33 -19.08
N LEU A 154 -13.77 -3.24 -18.26
CA LEU A 154 -13.27 -3.45 -16.90
C LEU A 154 -12.22 -4.55 -16.88
N HIS A 155 -11.03 -4.24 -16.41
CA HIS A 155 -9.99 -5.23 -16.16
C HIS A 155 -9.71 -5.33 -14.66
N HIS A 156 -9.85 -6.53 -14.13
CA HIS A 156 -9.45 -6.90 -12.77
C HIS A 156 -8.00 -7.38 -12.80
N VAL A 157 -7.07 -6.57 -12.31
CA VAL A 157 -5.64 -6.91 -12.36
C VAL A 157 -5.17 -7.33 -10.97
N LEU A 158 -4.84 -8.60 -10.83
CA LEU A 158 -4.31 -9.20 -9.60
C LEU A 158 -2.79 -9.39 -9.73
N HIS A 159 -2.03 -8.84 -8.80
CA HIS A 159 -0.58 -8.89 -8.84
C HIS A 159 0.04 -9.11 -7.45
N ASN A 160 1.29 -9.53 -7.43
CA ASN A 160 2.16 -9.52 -6.26
C ASN A 160 3.35 -8.60 -6.53
N ASN A 161 3.67 -7.71 -5.62
CA ASN A 161 4.77 -6.77 -5.82
C ASN A 161 6.13 -7.47 -6.03
N LEU A 162 6.34 -8.68 -5.48
CA LEU A 162 7.54 -9.49 -5.74
C LEU A 162 7.65 -9.90 -7.21
N THR A 163 6.52 -10.27 -7.85
CA THR A 163 6.51 -10.66 -9.27
C THR A 163 6.69 -9.47 -10.22
N LEU A 164 6.79 -8.28 -9.68
CA LEU A 164 7.07 -7.03 -10.38
C LEU A 164 8.48 -6.48 -10.06
N GLY A 165 9.32 -7.28 -9.38
CA GLY A 165 10.67 -6.87 -8.98
C GLY A 165 10.70 -5.90 -7.79
N GLY A 166 9.71 -5.96 -6.90
CA GLY A 166 9.70 -5.21 -5.65
C GLY A 166 10.30 -5.98 -4.48
N TYR A 167 10.56 -5.29 -3.37
CA TYR A 167 11.18 -5.88 -2.18
C TYR A 167 10.22 -6.62 -1.25
N ALA A 168 8.93 -6.22 -1.24
CA ALA A 168 7.95 -6.72 -0.28
C ALA A 168 6.94 -7.66 -0.93
N GLU A 169 6.64 -8.77 -0.25
CA GLU A 169 5.50 -9.61 -0.58
C GLU A 169 4.21 -8.81 -0.34
N ARG A 170 3.50 -8.46 -1.42
CA ARG A 170 2.27 -7.69 -1.31
C ARG A 170 1.31 -8.02 -2.44
N ASN A 171 0.34 -8.89 -2.16
CA ASN A 171 -0.75 -9.18 -3.08
C ASN A 171 -1.74 -8.02 -3.10
N ARG A 172 -2.03 -7.50 -4.29
CA ARG A 172 -2.94 -6.37 -4.52
C ARG A 172 -3.80 -6.58 -5.75
N TYR A 173 -4.78 -5.74 -5.87
CA TYR A 173 -5.75 -5.66 -6.93
C TYR A 173 -5.78 -4.24 -7.49
N PHE A 174 -5.76 -4.12 -8.82
CA PHE A 174 -6.12 -2.88 -9.51
C PHE A 174 -7.46 -3.06 -10.21
N PHE A 175 -8.35 -2.10 -10.00
CA PHE A 175 -9.49 -1.83 -10.87
C PHE A 175 -8.97 -0.99 -12.02
N VAL A 176 -9.23 -1.41 -13.25
CA VAL A 176 -8.90 -0.62 -14.45
C VAL A 176 -10.14 -0.56 -15.33
N ALA A 177 -10.73 0.62 -15.48
CA ALA A 177 -11.79 0.87 -16.45
C ALA A 177 -11.21 1.69 -17.60
N SER A 178 -11.33 1.19 -18.84
CA SER A 178 -10.67 1.78 -20.00
C SER A 178 -11.60 1.90 -21.21
N THR A 179 -11.57 3.04 -21.90
CA THR A 179 -12.24 3.26 -23.20
C THR A 179 -11.34 2.89 -24.37
N VAL A 180 -10.05 2.69 -24.15
CA VAL A 180 -9.05 2.26 -25.14
C VAL A 180 -8.65 0.81 -24.89
N PRO A 181 -8.08 0.09 -25.89
CA PRO A 181 -7.54 -1.24 -25.64
C PRO A 181 -6.51 -1.19 -24.50
N PHE A 182 -6.68 -2.09 -23.52
CA PHE A 182 -5.80 -2.21 -22.36
C PHE A 182 -5.27 -3.64 -22.27
N GLY A 183 -3.98 -3.76 -22.02
CA GLY A 183 -3.29 -5.03 -21.76
C GLY A 183 -1.97 -4.76 -21.07
N ILE A 184 -1.41 -5.78 -20.49
CA ILE A 184 -0.17 -5.71 -19.71
C ILE A 184 0.82 -6.79 -20.12
N GLU A 185 2.08 -6.61 -19.73
CA GLU A 185 3.08 -7.68 -19.68
C GLU A 185 3.57 -7.84 -18.24
N GLN A 186 3.80 -9.08 -17.84
CA GLN A 186 4.47 -9.35 -16.59
C GLN A 186 5.98 -9.21 -16.81
N PRO A 187 6.69 -8.41 -16.00
CA PRO A 187 8.14 -8.30 -16.14
C PRO A 187 8.81 -9.64 -15.84
N GLU A 188 9.85 -9.97 -16.62
CA GLU A 188 10.74 -11.06 -16.30
C GLU A 188 11.64 -10.64 -15.12
N ILE A 189 11.59 -11.39 -14.03
CA ILE A 189 12.46 -11.19 -12.89
C ILE A 189 13.49 -12.32 -12.84
N ALA A 190 14.78 -11.94 -12.82
CA ALA A 190 15.87 -12.92 -12.76
C ALA A 190 16.08 -13.49 -11.35
N GLU A 191 15.82 -12.67 -10.32
CA GLU A 191 15.96 -13.04 -8.92
C GLU A 191 14.99 -12.28 -8.03
N LEU A 192 14.75 -12.83 -6.82
CA LEU A 192 14.00 -12.13 -5.78
C LEU A 192 14.91 -11.17 -5.04
N LEU A 193 14.45 -9.92 -4.94
CA LEU A 193 15.09 -8.95 -4.06
C LEU A 193 14.76 -9.26 -2.60
N THR A 194 15.79 -9.21 -1.76
CA THR A 194 15.70 -9.48 -0.33
C THR A 194 15.54 -8.18 0.48
N LEU A 195 15.28 -8.32 1.77
CA LEU A 195 15.29 -7.17 2.67
C LEU A 195 16.68 -6.51 2.73
N ARG A 196 17.77 -7.30 2.61
CA ARG A 196 19.15 -6.77 2.57
C ARG A 196 19.35 -5.83 1.38
N ASP A 197 18.82 -6.19 0.22
CA ASP A 197 18.91 -5.34 -0.99
C ASP A 197 18.15 -4.02 -0.82
N ALA A 198 17.10 -3.99 0.01
CA ALA A 198 16.33 -2.80 0.26
C ALA A 198 17.00 -1.83 1.26
N ILE A 199 17.58 -2.34 2.36
CA ILE A 199 17.96 -1.52 3.52
C ILE A 199 19.35 -1.84 4.09
N GLY A 200 20.10 -2.81 3.55
CA GLY A 200 21.36 -3.27 4.14
C GLY A 200 22.42 -2.18 4.25
N ASP A 201 22.45 -1.22 3.32
CA ASP A 201 23.37 -0.07 3.33
C ASP A 201 23.02 0.99 4.40
N LEU A 202 21.81 0.96 4.95
CA LEU A 202 21.39 1.84 6.04
C LEU A 202 21.80 1.35 7.43
N GLU A 203 22.27 0.10 7.54
CA GLU A 203 22.64 -0.51 8.82
C GLU A 203 23.73 0.28 9.55
N GLU A 204 24.71 0.77 8.82
CA GLU A 204 25.85 1.52 9.37
C GLU A 204 25.59 3.04 9.43
N GLN A 205 24.47 3.51 8.90
CA GLN A 205 24.13 4.93 8.90
C GLN A 205 23.64 5.37 10.29
N PRO A 206 24.19 6.46 10.86
CA PRO A 206 23.68 6.98 12.11
C PRO A 206 22.21 7.41 11.99
N ILE A 207 21.44 7.17 13.05
CA ILE A 207 20.07 7.68 13.14
C ILE A 207 20.06 9.20 12.97
N GLY A 208 19.20 9.70 12.10
CA GLY A 208 19.09 11.13 11.77
C GLY A 208 20.09 11.63 10.71
N SER A 209 21.00 10.81 10.20
CA SER A 209 21.97 11.21 9.17
C SER A 209 21.37 11.28 7.77
N VAL A 210 20.26 10.59 7.54
CA VAL A 210 19.52 10.55 6.27
C VAL A 210 18.08 10.96 6.53
N ASP A 211 17.43 11.60 5.56
CA ASP A 211 16.01 11.99 5.65
C ASP A 211 15.12 10.79 6.00
N GLY A 212 14.32 10.95 7.04
CA GLY A 212 13.42 9.90 7.53
C GLY A 212 14.12 8.71 8.20
N HIS A 213 15.46 8.76 8.43
CA HIS A 213 16.17 7.70 9.14
C HIS A 213 15.98 7.83 10.66
N HIS A 214 14.72 7.79 11.10
CA HIS A 214 14.30 7.84 12.51
C HIS A 214 13.33 6.72 12.82
N VAL A 215 13.45 6.17 14.03
CA VAL A 215 12.47 5.22 14.58
C VAL A 215 11.31 5.99 15.19
N ALA A 216 10.07 5.55 14.97
CA ALA A 216 8.92 6.15 15.64
C ALA A 216 9.05 6.03 17.17
N PRO A 217 8.95 7.14 17.94
CA PRO A 217 9.12 7.14 19.38
C PRO A 217 7.85 6.63 20.10
N THR A 218 7.43 5.40 19.80
CA THR A 218 6.25 4.81 20.44
C THR A 218 6.65 3.91 21.60
N PRO A 219 5.84 3.81 22.69
CA PRO A 219 6.12 2.88 23.78
C PRO A 219 6.33 1.44 23.31
N ARG A 220 5.63 1.05 22.25
CA ARG A 220 5.77 -0.25 21.63
C ARG A 220 7.14 -0.44 20.96
N ALA A 221 7.62 0.54 20.21
CA ALA A 221 8.94 0.48 19.58
C ALA A 221 10.05 0.40 20.62
N VAL A 222 9.92 1.13 21.74
CA VAL A 222 10.87 1.10 22.87
C VAL A 222 10.94 -0.30 23.49
N ARG A 223 9.77 -0.92 23.77
CA ARG A 223 9.71 -2.29 24.31
C ARG A 223 10.37 -3.31 23.39
N LEU A 224 10.06 -3.25 22.09
CA LEU A 224 10.63 -4.17 21.11
C LEU A 224 12.16 -3.98 20.95
N ALA A 225 12.63 -2.75 21.05
CA ALA A 225 14.07 -2.44 21.04
C ALA A 225 14.76 -3.02 22.28
N GLU A 226 14.16 -2.91 23.47
CA GLU A 226 14.70 -3.52 24.69
C GLU A 226 14.78 -5.04 24.58
N LEU A 227 13.74 -5.71 24.10
CA LEU A 227 13.76 -7.15 23.88
C LEU A 227 14.87 -7.55 22.91
N ALA A 228 15.01 -6.81 21.80
CA ALA A 228 16.03 -7.08 20.78
C ALA A 228 17.45 -6.85 21.30
N ALA A 229 17.65 -5.95 22.29
CA ALA A 229 18.94 -5.65 22.87
C ALA A 229 19.35 -6.65 23.97
N LYS A 230 18.39 -7.14 24.74
CA LYS A 230 18.65 -7.96 25.95
C LYS A 230 18.41 -9.47 25.75
N ALA A 231 17.67 -9.86 24.74
CA ALA A 231 17.32 -11.26 24.48
C ALA A 231 17.90 -11.76 23.16
N GLU A 232 18.20 -13.05 23.09
CA GLU A 232 18.39 -13.71 21.81
C GLU A 232 17.05 -13.76 21.09
N TRP A 233 16.92 -13.02 19.99
CA TRP A 233 15.72 -12.97 19.20
C TRP A 233 16.01 -13.41 17.77
N LEU A 234 15.53 -14.60 17.43
CA LEU A 234 15.81 -15.24 16.16
C LEU A 234 15.06 -14.55 14.99
N PRO A 235 15.62 -14.56 13.77
CA PRO A 235 14.92 -14.09 12.59
C PRO A 235 13.57 -14.80 12.38
N ASP A 236 12.56 -14.04 11.96
CA ASP A 236 11.18 -14.48 11.75
C ASP A 236 10.40 -14.92 13.01
N GLU A 237 11.04 -14.92 14.16
CA GLU A 237 10.40 -15.30 15.42
C GLU A 237 9.44 -14.22 15.91
N PRO A 238 8.26 -14.60 16.46
CA PRO A 238 7.39 -13.65 17.16
C PRO A 238 7.99 -13.11 18.45
N ALA A 239 7.73 -11.84 18.77
CA ALA A 239 8.21 -11.20 19.99
C ALA A 239 7.75 -11.94 21.28
N GLY A 240 6.57 -12.55 21.25
CA GLY A 240 6.06 -13.34 22.38
C GLY A 240 6.92 -14.55 22.71
N GLU A 241 7.42 -15.25 21.70
CA GLU A 241 8.31 -16.41 21.87
C GLU A 241 9.69 -15.98 22.40
N ALA A 242 10.27 -14.93 21.80
CA ALA A 242 11.53 -14.35 22.28
C ALA A 242 11.42 -13.86 23.73
N TRP A 243 10.32 -13.23 24.09
CA TRP A 243 10.06 -12.77 25.46
C TRP A 243 9.95 -13.92 26.46
N LEU A 244 9.21 -14.99 26.14
CA LEU A 244 9.10 -16.19 27.00
C LEU A 244 10.46 -16.83 27.23
N ARG A 245 11.28 -16.93 26.18
CA ARG A 245 12.64 -17.47 26.28
C ARG A 245 13.54 -16.58 27.13
N ALA A 246 13.47 -15.26 26.95
CA ALA A 246 14.21 -14.31 27.77
C ALA A 246 13.87 -14.42 29.26
N GLN A 247 12.58 -14.55 29.60
CA GLN A 247 12.13 -14.76 30.98
C GLN A 247 12.65 -16.09 31.57
N ALA A 248 12.56 -17.17 30.79
CA ALA A 248 13.09 -18.47 31.23
C ALA A 248 14.60 -18.44 31.48
N ALA A 249 15.33 -17.58 30.78
CA ALA A 249 16.76 -17.33 30.97
C ALA A 249 17.07 -16.32 32.09
N GLY A 250 16.06 -15.79 32.78
CA GLY A 250 16.24 -14.81 33.87
C GLY A 250 16.55 -13.38 33.38
N VAL A 251 16.27 -13.06 32.13
CA VAL A 251 16.49 -11.72 31.57
C VAL A 251 15.38 -10.78 32.07
N THR A 252 15.81 -9.66 32.67
CA THR A 252 14.87 -8.60 33.11
C THR A 252 14.66 -7.60 32.00
N LEU A 253 13.38 -7.34 31.69
CA LEU A 253 12.92 -6.36 30.70
C LEU A 253 12.17 -5.23 31.42
N ASP A 254 12.76 -4.04 31.49
CA ASP A 254 12.28 -2.95 32.36
C ASP A 254 11.00 -2.30 31.83
N THR A 255 10.83 -2.31 30.50
CA THR A 255 9.66 -1.71 29.84
C THR A 255 8.50 -2.68 29.62
N TRP A 256 8.69 -3.96 29.90
CA TRP A 256 7.66 -5.00 29.78
C TRP A 256 7.00 -5.21 31.14
N ASN A 257 5.82 -4.63 31.33
CA ASN A 257 5.01 -4.93 32.51
C ASN A 257 4.65 -6.43 32.52
N ASN A 258 4.28 -6.96 33.68
CA ASN A 258 3.92 -8.39 33.91
C ASN A 258 2.65 -8.87 33.15
N GLU A 259 2.37 -8.26 32.00
CA GLU A 259 1.27 -8.66 31.13
C GLU A 259 1.59 -10.02 30.50
N LYS A 260 0.77 -11.01 30.79
CA LYS A 260 0.87 -12.33 30.11
C LYS A 260 0.66 -12.11 28.61
N PRO A 261 1.50 -12.72 27.75
CA PRO A 261 1.28 -12.64 26.33
C PRO A 261 -0.08 -13.24 25.97
N GLY A 262 -0.98 -12.42 25.47
CA GLY A 262 -2.15 -12.91 24.75
C GLY A 262 -1.66 -13.56 23.47
N VAL A 263 -1.62 -14.88 23.43
CA VAL A 263 -0.92 -15.69 22.42
C VAL A 263 -1.47 -15.52 21.01
N ASP A 264 -2.56 -14.78 20.81
CA ASP A 264 -3.30 -14.92 19.54
C ASP A 264 -3.90 -13.64 18.93
N SER A 265 -3.45 -12.45 19.25
CA SER A 265 -3.93 -11.29 18.49
C SER A 265 -2.92 -10.88 17.42
N ARG A 266 -3.31 -10.99 16.15
CA ARG A 266 -2.55 -10.50 14.98
C ARG A 266 -2.21 -9.00 15.05
N THR A 267 -2.77 -8.30 16.01
CA THR A 267 -2.56 -6.88 16.33
C THR A 267 -1.76 -6.65 17.62
N SER A 268 -1.45 -7.72 18.37
CA SER A 268 -0.69 -7.65 19.62
C SER A 268 0.78 -7.28 19.37
N MET A 269 1.39 -6.61 20.34
CA MET A 269 2.84 -6.39 20.40
C MET A 269 3.62 -7.71 20.28
N TYR A 270 3.08 -8.78 20.83
CA TYR A 270 3.67 -10.13 20.82
C TYR A 270 3.70 -10.78 19.42
N ALA A 271 2.91 -10.27 18.47
CA ALA A 271 2.93 -10.69 17.07
C ALA A 271 4.01 -9.96 16.24
N ALA A 272 4.66 -8.93 16.81
CA ALA A 272 5.80 -8.28 16.16
C ALA A 272 6.90 -9.31 15.90
N ARG A 273 7.67 -9.11 14.82
CA ARG A 273 8.71 -10.07 14.42
C ARG A 273 10.03 -9.37 14.18
N ARG A 274 11.12 -10.07 14.50
CA ARG A 274 12.43 -9.75 13.98
C ARG A 274 12.50 -10.26 12.55
N TRP A 275 12.81 -9.38 11.59
CA TRP A 275 12.82 -9.75 10.18
C TRP A 275 14.11 -10.48 9.79
N ASN A 276 14.13 -11.05 8.60
CA ASN A 276 15.27 -11.78 8.07
C ASN A 276 15.82 -11.04 6.85
N TYR A 277 17.12 -10.75 6.84
CA TYR A 277 17.79 -10.07 5.74
C TYR A 277 17.79 -10.86 4.43
N ASP A 278 17.87 -12.18 4.51
CA ASP A 278 18.08 -13.04 3.35
C ASP A 278 16.75 -13.49 2.71
N LYS A 279 15.65 -12.89 3.13
CA LYS A 279 14.32 -13.11 2.58
C LYS A 279 13.73 -11.81 2.03
N PRO A 280 12.79 -11.90 1.07
CA PRO A 280 11.96 -10.77 0.72
C PRO A 280 11.26 -10.18 1.95
N ALA A 281 11.05 -8.88 1.91
CA ALA A 281 10.33 -8.20 2.97
C ALA A 281 8.88 -8.70 3.03
N ARG A 282 8.34 -8.83 4.24
CA ARG A 282 6.93 -9.13 4.46
C ARG A 282 6.07 -7.89 4.18
N VAL A 283 4.76 -8.08 4.17
CA VAL A 283 3.81 -6.96 4.07
C VAL A 283 4.01 -5.98 5.22
N LEU A 284 4.42 -4.76 4.90
CA LEU A 284 4.34 -3.65 5.84
C LEU A 284 2.88 -3.33 6.13
N ARG A 285 2.52 -3.26 7.41
CA ARG A 285 1.20 -2.87 7.88
C ARG A 285 1.20 -1.40 8.31
N GLN A 286 0.04 -0.92 8.73
CA GLN A 286 -0.18 0.45 9.18
C GLN A 286 0.82 0.93 10.26
N TYR A 287 1.34 0.02 11.08
CA TYR A 287 2.27 0.34 12.17
C TYR A 287 3.69 -0.21 11.89
N ALA A 288 4.17 -0.05 10.66
CA ALA A 288 5.40 -0.66 10.17
C ALA A 288 6.60 -0.49 11.12
N SER A 289 6.84 0.72 11.63
CA SER A 289 7.99 1.02 12.52
C SER A 289 7.75 0.68 14.01
N SER A 290 6.61 0.10 14.38
CA SER A 290 6.35 -0.39 15.73
C SER A 290 5.88 -1.85 15.78
N GLU A 291 5.94 -2.55 14.67
CA GLU A 291 5.58 -3.98 14.57
C GLU A 291 6.69 -4.82 13.98
N ASN A 292 7.70 -4.19 13.38
CA ASN A 292 8.75 -4.86 12.63
C ASN A 292 10.10 -4.45 13.19
N VAL A 293 10.87 -5.43 13.65
CA VAL A 293 12.18 -5.22 14.25
C VAL A 293 13.24 -5.49 13.19
N HIS A 294 14.24 -4.62 13.17
CA HIS A 294 15.38 -4.71 12.27
C HIS A 294 16.10 -6.07 12.42
N PRO A 295 16.59 -6.70 11.36
CA PRO A 295 17.19 -8.02 11.39
C PRO A 295 18.34 -8.19 12.38
N VAL A 296 19.19 -7.17 12.51
CA VAL A 296 20.40 -7.22 13.35
C VAL A 296 20.42 -6.15 14.43
N LEU A 297 19.89 -4.95 14.18
CA LEU A 297 19.92 -3.85 15.12
C LEU A 297 18.81 -3.96 16.18
N PRO A 298 19.07 -3.56 17.43
CA PRO A 298 18.08 -3.62 18.51
C PRO A 298 17.08 -2.44 18.43
N ARG A 299 16.39 -2.32 17.32
CA ARG A 299 15.38 -1.29 17.07
C ARG A 299 14.33 -1.74 16.07
N CYS A 300 13.22 -1.04 16.02
CA CYS A 300 12.29 -1.14 14.90
C CYS A 300 12.83 -0.47 13.64
N PHE A 301 12.17 -0.69 12.51
CA PHE A 301 12.53 0.01 11.27
C PHE A 301 12.36 1.51 11.41
N THR A 302 13.25 2.24 10.75
CA THR A 302 13.10 3.68 10.53
C THR A 302 12.07 3.95 9.44
N TYR A 303 11.64 5.20 9.32
CA TYR A 303 10.75 5.59 8.23
C TYR A 303 11.42 5.43 6.86
N ARG A 304 12.73 5.73 6.74
CA ARG A 304 13.48 5.55 5.50
C ARG A 304 13.57 4.07 5.10
N GLU A 305 13.83 3.18 6.04
CA GLU A 305 13.83 1.74 5.77
C GLU A 305 12.45 1.26 5.30
N ALA A 306 11.38 1.70 5.95
CA ALA A 306 10.02 1.39 5.52
C ALA A 306 9.71 1.93 4.11
N ALA A 307 10.17 3.14 3.79
CA ALA A 307 10.02 3.73 2.46
C ALA A 307 10.74 2.92 1.38
N ARG A 308 12.00 2.51 1.64
CA ARG A 308 12.77 1.68 0.70
C ARG A 308 12.16 0.29 0.51
N ILE A 309 11.63 -0.34 1.57
CA ILE A 309 10.89 -1.61 1.47
C ILE A 309 9.67 -1.47 0.54
N MET A 310 9.03 -0.30 0.54
CA MET A 310 7.96 0.03 -0.40
C MET A 310 8.46 0.44 -1.79
N GLY A 311 9.77 0.46 -2.00
CA GLY A 311 10.42 0.78 -3.26
C GLY A 311 10.52 2.28 -3.55
N LEU A 312 10.27 3.16 -2.57
CA LEU A 312 10.45 4.60 -2.73
C LEU A 312 11.93 4.95 -2.86
N PRO A 313 12.31 5.76 -3.85
CA PRO A 313 13.69 6.21 -4.00
C PRO A 313 14.06 7.22 -2.91
N ASP A 314 15.38 7.37 -2.63
CA ASP A 314 15.85 8.27 -1.58
C ASP A 314 15.60 9.76 -1.86
N ARG A 315 15.37 10.13 -3.12
CA ARG A 315 14.91 11.48 -3.48
C ARG A 315 13.52 11.81 -2.92
N TRP A 316 12.74 10.81 -2.49
CA TRP A 316 11.45 11.02 -1.83
C TRP A 316 11.66 11.50 -0.41
N THR A 317 11.24 12.73 -0.12
CA THR A 317 11.42 13.37 1.19
C THR A 317 10.35 12.90 2.18
N ILE A 318 10.77 12.50 3.37
CA ILE A 318 9.91 11.95 4.43
C ILE A 318 9.77 12.94 5.59
N GLN A 319 10.80 13.74 5.86
CA GLN A 319 10.88 14.62 7.04
C GLN A 319 9.67 15.57 7.17
N PRO A 320 9.14 16.22 6.11
CA PRO A 320 7.97 17.09 6.23
C PRO A 320 6.75 16.42 6.85
N ALA A 321 6.59 15.12 6.61
CA ALA A 321 5.51 14.35 7.18
C ALA A 321 5.75 13.98 8.64
N VAL A 322 7.01 13.72 9.01
CA VAL A 322 7.41 13.49 10.40
C VAL A 322 7.20 14.76 11.23
N ASP A 323 7.62 15.90 10.71
CA ASP A 323 7.50 17.21 11.36
C ASP A 323 6.05 17.65 11.57
N ALA A 324 5.17 17.28 10.66
CA ALA A 324 3.74 17.52 10.79
C ALA A 324 3.07 16.67 11.89
N GLY A 325 3.82 15.81 12.58
CA GLY A 325 3.31 14.95 13.65
C GLY A 325 2.33 13.87 13.17
N VAL A 326 2.19 13.69 11.88
CA VAL A 326 1.34 12.67 11.30
C VAL A 326 2.06 11.32 11.42
N ASN A 327 1.36 10.27 11.81
CA ASN A 327 1.91 8.94 11.99
C ASN A 327 2.43 8.38 10.64
N GLY A 328 3.68 8.70 10.30
CA GLY A 328 4.34 8.39 9.02
C GLY A 328 4.34 6.92 8.63
N GLN A 329 4.14 6.03 9.61
CA GLN A 329 4.08 4.60 9.39
C GLN A 329 2.82 4.17 8.63
N ALA A 330 1.70 4.88 8.84
CA ALA A 330 0.43 4.52 8.22
C ALA A 330 0.50 4.67 6.69
N TRP A 331 1.30 5.58 6.17
CA TRP A 331 1.40 5.82 4.73
C TRP A 331 2.04 4.66 3.99
N PHE A 332 3.15 4.13 4.52
CA PHE A 332 3.82 3.00 3.89
C PHE A 332 2.95 1.75 3.92
N GLY A 333 2.31 1.46 5.06
CA GLY A 333 1.44 0.28 5.18
C GLY A 333 0.13 0.37 4.38
N LYS A 334 -0.38 1.58 4.12
CA LYS A 334 -1.61 1.79 3.33
C LYS A 334 -1.34 2.15 1.86
N GLY A 335 -0.17 2.70 1.56
CA GLY A 335 0.22 3.07 0.22
C GLY A 335 0.47 1.89 -0.71
N ILE A 336 0.64 2.20 -1.98
CA ILE A 336 0.99 1.24 -3.03
C ILE A 336 2.52 1.13 -3.10
N PRO A 337 3.12 -0.06 -3.21
CA PRO A 337 4.53 -0.19 -3.53
C PRO A 337 4.85 0.52 -4.84
N TYR A 338 5.96 1.25 -4.88
CA TYR A 338 6.33 2.04 -6.04
C TYR A 338 6.40 1.21 -7.34
N LYS A 339 6.99 0.01 -7.29
CA LYS A 339 7.07 -0.90 -8.44
C LYS A 339 5.69 -1.32 -8.96
N SER A 340 4.74 -1.61 -8.08
CA SER A 340 3.36 -1.93 -8.47
C SER A 340 2.66 -0.74 -9.13
N GLY A 341 2.79 0.46 -8.53
CA GLY A 341 2.23 1.68 -9.08
C GLY A 341 2.85 2.06 -10.43
N ARG A 342 4.19 1.92 -10.56
CA ARG A 342 4.91 2.21 -11.79
C ARG A 342 4.51 1.26 -12.92
N TRP A 343 4.45 -0.04 -12.64
CA TRP A 343 4.07 -1.05 -13.62
C TRP A 343 2.68 -0.80 -14.21
N ILE A 344 1.66 -0.55 -13.38
CA ILE A 344 0.30 -0.29 -13.89
C ILE A 344 0.23 1.05 -14.63
N ALA A 345 0.99 2.08 -14.20
CA ALA A 345 1.04 3.37 -14.85
C ALA A 345 1.74 3.30 -16.22
N ASP A 346 2.81 2.52 -16.35
CA ASP A 346 3.49 2.29 -17.63
C ASP A 346 2.54 1.66 -18.66
N TRP A 347 1.71 0.68 -18.24
CA TRP A 347 0.73 0.05 -19.13
C TRP A 347 -0.47 0.95 -19.44
N ALA A 348 -0.87 1.83 -18.51
CA ALA A 348 -1.85 2.86 -18.80
C ALA A 348 -1.30 3.84 -19.85
N ALA A 349 -0.06 4.29 -19.70
CA ALA A 349 0.60 5.16 -20.68
C ALA A 349 0.75 4.49 -22.05
N ALA A 350 1.19 3.24 -22.08
CA ALA A 350 1.33 2.47 -23.33
C ALA A 350 -0.03 2.29 -24.04
N SER A 351 -1.09 1.97 -23.30
CA SER A 351 -2.45 1.83 -23.83
C SER A 351 -2.97 3.15 -24.42
N LEU A 352 -2.76 4.27 -23.74
CA LEU A 352 -3.11 5.61 -24.24
C LEU A 352 -2.35 5.98 -25.53
N ASN A 353 -1.13 5.47 -25.69
CA ASN A 353 -0.32 5.64 -26.89
C ASN A 353 -0.61 4.59 -27.98
N GLY A 354 -1.66 3.77 -27.83
CA GLY A 354 -2.03 2.74 -28.79
C GLY A 354 -1.11 1.51 -28.82
N GLN A 355 -0.37 1.27 -27.73
CA GLN A 355 0.58 0.17 -27.57
C GLN A 355 0.26 -0.68 -26.31
N PRO A 356 -0.96 -1.23 -26.20
CA PRO A 356 -1.30 -2.07 -25.04
C PRO A 356 -0.43 -3.33 -25.02
N GLY A 357 -0.20 -3.89 -23.82
CA GLY A 357 0.43 -5.19 -23.68
C GLY A 357 -0.39 -6.31 -24.31
N SER A 358 0.23 -7.45 -24.58
CA SER A 358 -0.42 -8.59 -25.24
C SER A 358 -1.42 -9.32 -24.32
N ASN A 359 -1.20 -9.29 -23.02
CA ASN A 359 -2.08 -9.92 -22.04
C ASN A 359 -3.26 -9.00 -21.68
N GLN A 360 -4.40 -9.25 -22.31
CA GLN A 360 -5.66 -8.55 -22.02
C GLN A 360 -6.48 -9.25 -20.92
N GLY A 361 -6.07 -10.45 -20.52
CA GLY A 361 -6.75 -11.27 -19.52
C GLY A 361 -7.83 -12.20 -20.08
N ASP A 362 -8.36 -13.01 -19.18
CA ASP A 362 -9.46 -13.94 -19.48
C ASP A 362 -10.79 -13.20 -19.38
N GLN A 363 -11.65 -13.32 -20.38
CA GLN A 363 -12.98 -12.74 -20.35
C GLN A 363 -13.87 -13.48 -19.35
N ILE A 364 -14.45 -12.74 -18.41
CA ILE A 364 -15.31 -13.28 -17.33
C ILE A 364 -16.73 -12.68 -17.33
N GLY A 365 -17.00 -11.76 -18.23
CA GLY A 365 -18.27 -11.08 -18.38
C GLY A 365 -18.32 -10.18 -19.60
N ASP A 366 -19.43 -9.43 -19.78
CA ASP A 366 -19.52 -8.45 -20.87
C ASP A 366 -18.52 -7.31 -20.59
N ARG A 367 -17.51 -7.20 -21.47
CA ARG A 367 -16.40 -6.24 -21.32
C ARG A 367 -15.78 -6.25 -19.91
N GLU A 368 -15.67 -7.45 -19.34
CA GLU A 368 -15.06 -7.72 -18.04
C GLU A 368 -14.01 -8.81 -18.19
N TYR A 369 -12.78 -8.52 -17.76
CA TYR A 369 -11.62 -9.39 -17.92
C TYR A 369 -10.88 -9.52 -16.60
N VAL A 370 -10.19 -10.65 -16.39
CA VAL A 370 -9.29 -10.86 -15.26
C VAL A 370 -7.88 -11.13 -15.77
N ILE A 371 -6.92 -10.39 -15.23
CA ILE A 371 -5.49 -10.57 -15.45
C ILE A 371 -4.88 -10.94 -14.11
N ASP A 372 -4.43 -12.17 -13.94
CA ASP A 372 -3.82 -12.64 -12.69
C ASP A 372 -2.33 -12.95 -12.89
N VAL A 373 -1.48 -12.03 -12.48
CA VAL A 373 -0.02 -12.14 -12.54
C VAL A 373 0.61 -12.38 -11.17
N ARG A 374 -0.14 -12.88 -10.20
CA ARG A 374 0.37 -13.25 -8.87
C ARG A 374 1.20 -14.52 -8.87
N LYS A 375 1.04 -15.36 -9.89
CA LYS A 375 1.79 -16.61 -9.99
C LYS A 375 3.27 -16.32 -10.08
N GLN A 376 3.98 -16.84 -9.13
CA GLN A 376 5.42 -16.77 -9.09
C GLN A 376 6.01 -17.73 -10.12
N PRO A 377 7.13 -17.41 -10.75
CA PRO A 377 7.89 -18.39 -11.52
C PRO A 377 8.18 -19.63 -10.66
N THR A 378 8.12 -20.82 -11.24
CA THR A 378 8.29 -22.10 -10.53
C THR A 378 9.62 -22.21 -9.75
N TRP A 379 10.67 -21.49 -10.16
CA TRP A 379 11.93 -21.41 -9.43
C TRP A 379 11.82 -20.62 -8.10
N LEU A 380 10.79 -19.77 -7.98
CA LEU A 380 10.51 -18.99 -6.78
C LEU A 380 9.84 -19.85 -5.69
N GLU A 381 8.93 -20.75 -6.11
CA GLU A 381 8.27 -21.70 -5.20
C GLU A 381 9.27 -22.63 -4.52
N GLN A 382 10.42 -22.89 -5.17
CA GLN A 382 11.49 -23.74 -4.63
C GLN A 382 12.39 -23.01 -3.62
N ARG A 383 12.36 -21.67 -3.52
CA ARG A 383 13.22 -20.87 -2.64
C ARG A 383 12.50 -20.22 -1.47
N LEU A 384 11.17 -20.20 -1.49
CA LEU A 384 10.38 -19.76 -0.33
C LEU A 384 10.01 -21.01 0.48
N PRO A 385 10.60 -21.24 1.66
CA PRO A 385 10.05 -22.21 2.58
C PRO A 385 8.67 -21.68 3.02
N LEU A 386 7.64 -22.47 2.74
CA LEU A 386 6.26 -22.27 3.18
C LEU A 386 6.18 -22.18 4.70
#